data_84f8622f1e1d21cd0ab5b5e9551fda73
#
_entry.id   84f8622f1e1d21cd0ab5b5e9551fda73
#
_cell.length_a   1.000
_cell.length_b   1.000
_cell.length_c   1.000
_cell.angle_alpha   90.00
_cell.angle_beta   90.00
_cell.angle_gamma   90.00
#
_symmetry.space_group_name_H-M   'P 1'
#
loop_
_entity.id
_entity.type
_entity.pdbx_description
1 polymer ?
#
loop_
_entity_poly.entity_id
_entity_poly.type
_entity_poly.pdbx_seq_one_letter_code
_entity_poly.pdbx_strand_id
1 'polypeptide(L)'
;MPILDKADVPREELSPGTDRWALVDGDKGAESLSVGDVSLAPGAKVPIHIHPTEEAMVILEGELEAVLGDETVTVTAGQTILAPPGVRHGFVNRSSGSARVMAIFPTARMERTLVD
;
A
#
# COMPACT_ATOMS: atom_id res chain seq x y z
N MET A 1 20.84 3.73 14.91
CA MET A 1 19.56 4.36 14.50
C MET A 1 19.74 4.97 13.11
N PRO A 2 19.42 4.23 12.07
CA PRO A 2 19.65 4.70 10.71
C PRO A 2 18.68 5.80 10.28
N ILE A 3 19.13 6.63 9.35
CA ILE A 3 18.25 7.51 8.59
C ILE A 3 18.19 6.91 7.18
N LEU A 4 16.99 6.58 6.70
CA LEU A 4 16.75 5.95 5.42
C LEU A 4 16.25 7.00 4.44
N ASP A 5 16.84 7.04 3.24
CA ASP A 5 16.46 8.01 2.21
C ASP A 5 15.71 7.28 1.10
N LYS A 6 14.51 7.72 0.76
CA LYS A 6 13.71 7.14 -0.32
C LYS A 6 14.47 7.14 -1.66
N ALA A 7 15.32 8.13 -1.89
CA ALA A 7 16.13 8.21 -3.11
C ALA A 7 17.07 7.00 -3.28
N ASP A 8 17.42 6.32 -2.18
CA ASP A 8 18.30 5.15 -2.20
C ASP A 8 17.51 3.83 -2.26
N VAL A 9 16.17 3.89 -2.26
CA VAL A 9 15.30 2.72 -2.28
C VAL A 9 14.91 2.40 -3.73
N PRO A 10 15.09 1.15 -4.20
CA PRO A 10 14.65 0.78 -5.54
C PRO A 10 13.14 0.90 -5.72
N ARG A 11 12.73 1.41 -6.87
CA ARG A 11 11.33 1.43 -7.27
C ARG A 11 10.91 0.02 -7.71
N GLU A 12 9.80 -0.46 -7.18
CA GLU A 12 9.16 -1.70 -7.61
C GLU A 12 7.88 -1.34 -8.38
N GLU A 13 7.68 -1.93 -9.55
CA GLU A 13 6.40 -1.83 -10.25
C GLU A 13 5.51 -3.01 -9.81
N LEU A 14 4.42 -2.71 -9.09
CA LEU A 14 3.49 -3.74 -8.62
C LEU A 14 2.49 -4.15 -9.70
N SER A 15 2.09 -3.20 -10.53
CA SER A 15 1.25 -3.37 -11.72
C SER A 15 1.44 -2.12 -12.58
N PRO A 16 0.98 -2.11 -13.84
CA PRO A 16 1.17 -0.93 -14.69
C PRO A 16 0.65 0.35 -14.03
N GLY A 17 1.54 1.33 -13.86
CA GLY A 17 1.22 2.62 -13.23
C GLY A 17 1.21 2.63 -11.72
N THR A 18 1.45 1.50 -11.07
CA THR A 18 1.50 1.39 -9.61
C THR A 18 2.93 1.08 -9.18
N ASP A 19 3.56 2.04 -8.51
CA ASP A 19 4.93 1.94 -8.05
C ASP A 19 4.99 1.87 -6.53
N ARG A 20 5.95 1.11 -6.01
CA ARG A 20 6.16 0.96 -4.58
C ARG A 20 7.63 1.19 -4.23
N TRP A 21 7.85 1.87 -3.12
CA TRP A 21 9.15 2.00 -2.47
C TRP A 21 9.06 1.40 -1.07
N ALA A 22 9.86 0.35 -0.82
CA ALA A 22 9.95 -0.27 0.50
C ALA A 22 10.83 0.59 1.40
N LEU A 23 10.21 1.52 2.14
CA LEU A 23 10.93 2.49 2.96
C LEU A 23 11.57 1.86 4.18
N VAL A 24 10.89 0.91 4.81
CA VAL A 24 11.35 0.19 6.00
C VAL A 24 10.96 -1.27 5.85
N ASP A 25 11.87 -2.16 6.12
CA ASP A 25 11.63 -3.61 6.21
C ASP A 25 12.83 -4.31 6.87
N GLY A 26 12.81 -5.63 6.91
CA GLY A 26 13.87 -6.43 7.51
C GLY A 26 15.24 -6.24 6.84
N ASP A 27 15.27 -5.96 5.54
CA ASP A 27 16.53 -5.73 4.82
C ASP A 27 17.20 -4.43 5.25
N LYS A 28 16.45 -3.52 5.88
CA LYS A 28 16.94 -2.25 6.41
C LYS A 28 17.12 -2.25 7.92
N GLY A 29 16.97 -3.42 8.54
CA GLY A 29 17.22 -3.60 9.98
C GLY A 29 15.99 -3.56 10.87
N ALA A 30 14.78 -3.51 10.31
CA ALA A 30 13.57 -3.59 11.11
C ALA A 30 13.36 -5.01 11.65
N GLU A 31 12.88 -5.12 12.89
CA GLU A 31 12.57 -6.40 13.53
C GLU A 31 11.11 -6.81 13.37
N SER A 32 10.19 -5.85 13.38
CA SER A 32 8.75 -6.13 13.43
C SER A 32 7.91 -5.09 12.69
N LEU A 33 8.48 -4.40 11.71
CA LEU A 33 7.79 -3.32 11.01
C LEU A 33 8.19 -3.30 9.55
N SER A 34 7.21 -3.05 8.66
CA SER A 34 7.50 -2.65 7.30
C SER A 34 6.59 -1.49 6.88
N VAL A 35 7.14 -0.61 6.06
CA VAL A 35 6.45 0.58 5.54
C VAL A 35 6.74 0.70 4.06
N GLY A 36 5.68 0.79 3.26
CA GLY A 36 5.77 1.00 1.82
C GLY A 36 5.10 2.31 1.42
N ASP A 37 5.73 3.04 0.50
CA ASP A 37 5.14 4.21 -0.14
C ASP A 37 4.68 3.77 -1.53
N VAL A 38 3.37 3.85 -1.78
CA VAL A 38 2.76 3.36 -3.02
C VAL A 38 2.14 4.52 -3.79
N SER A 39 2.49 4.63 -5.06
CA SER A 39 1.99 5.67 -5.96
C SER A 39 1.17 5.02 -7.07
N LEU A 40 -0.03 5.56 -7.33
CA LEU A 40 -0.92 5.09 -8.39
C LEU A 40 -1.20 6.23 -9.37
N ALA A 41 -0.79 6.03 -10.63
CA ALA A 41 -1.17 6.91 -11.73
C ALA A 41 -2.68 6.80 -12.03
N PRO A 42 -3.30 7.75 -12.75
CA PRO A 42 -4.68 7.62 -13.20
C PRO A 42 -4.89 6.30 -13.97
N GLY A 43 -5.93 5.56 -13.59
CA GLY A 43 -6.25 4.25 -14.16
C GLY A 43 -5.48 3.07 -13.56
N ALA A 44 -4.47 3.34 -12.76
CA ALA A 44 -3.67 2.29 -12.13
C ALA A 44 -4.42 1.62 -10.97
N LYS A 45 -3.98 0.41 -10.61
CA LYS A 45 -4.63 -0.36 -9.55
C LYS A 45 -3.62 -1.12 -8.71
N VAL A 46 -4.03 -1.42 -7.48
CA VAL A 46 -3.45 -2.46 -6.65
C VAL A 46 -4.42 -3.64 -6.73
N PRO A 47 -4.03 -4.77 -7.32
CA PRO A 47 -4.91 -5.94 -7.44
C PRO A 47 -5.39 -6.42 -6.07
N ILE A 48 -6.56 -7.05 -6.03
CA ILE A 48 -7.13 -7.57 -4.79
C ILE A 48 -6.23 -8.67 -4.24
N HIS A 49 -5.91 -8.56 -2.96
CA HIS A 49 -5.01 -9.47 -2.26
C HIS A 49 -5.35 -9.55 -0.77
N ILE A 50 -4.69 -10.47 -0.09
CA ILE A 50 -4.77 -10.64 1.37
C ILE A 50 -3.37 -10.65 1.96
N HIS A 51 -3.30 -10.30 3.25
CA HIS A 51 -2.09 -10.43 4.07
C HIS A 51 -2.38 -11.28 5.31
N PRO A 52 -1.39 -12.00 5.85
CA PRO A 52 -1.57 -12.74 7.11
C PRO A 52 -1.62 -11.82 8.34
N THR A 53 -1.22 -10.56 8.20
CA THR A 53 -1.25 -9.56 9.27
C THR A 53 -2.26 -8.46 8.95
N GLU A 54 -2.61 -7.65 9.95
CA GLU A 54 -3.33 -6.42 9.68
C GLU A 54 -2.43 -5.42 8.93
N GLU A 55 -3.06 -4.43 8.34
CA GLU A 55 -2.36 -3.38 7.59
C GLU A 55 -3.07 -2.05 7.82
N ALA A 56 -2.30 -0.99 8.04
CA ALA A 56 -2.81 0.37 7.98
C ALA A 56 -2.43 0.99 6.64
N MET A 57 -3.40 1.59 5.96
CA MET A 57 -3.19 2.26 4.67
C MET A 57 -3.58 3.73 4.83
N VAL A 58 -2.58 4.59 4.89
CA VAL A 58 -2.76 6.04 5.06
C VAL A 58 -2.83 6.68 3.69
N ILE A 59 -3.96 7.27 3.34
CA ILE A 59 -4.12 7.97 2.06
C ILE A 59 -3.46 9.35 2.20
N LEU A 60 -2.35 9.55 1.50
CA LEU A 60 -1.55 10.77 1.58
C LEU A 60 -1.96 11.81 0.53
N GLU A 61 -2.30 11.35 -0.67
CA GLU A 61 -2.65 12.23 -1.79
C GLU A 61 -3.71 11.56 -2.66
N GLY A 62 -4.60 12.39 -3.21
CA GLY A 62 -5.54 11.97 -4.24
C GLY A 62 -6.77 11.27 -3.71
N GLU A 63 -7.39 10.51 -4.61
CA GLU A 63 -8.65 9.80 -4.39
C GLU A 63 -8.54 8.42 -5.00
N LEU A 64 -9.03 7.41 -4.29
CA LEU A 64 -9.01 6.02 -4.74
C LEU A 64 -10.34 5.35 -4.47
N GLU A 65 -10.72 4.45 -5.37
CA GLU A 65 -11.77 3.48 -5.10
C GLU A 65 -11.12 2.30 -4.39
N ALA A 66 -11.57 2.01 -3.17
CA ALA A 66 -11.03 0.93 -2.36
C ALA A 66 -12.03 -0.22 -2.28
N VAL A 67 -11.54 -1.44 -2.50
CA VAL A 67 -12.28 -2.68 -2.21
C VAL A 67 -11.83 -3.14 -0.83
N LEU A 68 -12.78 -3.28 0.09
CA LEU A 68 -12.54 -3.63 1.50
C LEU A 68 -13.51 -4.76 1.86
N GLY A 69 -13.05 -6.01 1.73
CA GLY A 69 -13.94 -7.16 1.87
C GLY A 69 -15.00 -7.16 0.77
N ASP A 70 -16.27 -7.05 1.15
CA ASP A 70 -17.40 -7.02 0.22
C ASP A 70 -17.85 -5.59 -0.13
N GLU A 71 -17.18 -4.58 0.42
CA GLU A 71 -17.53 -3.18 0.19
C GLU A 71 -16.60 -2.53 -0.81
N THR A 72 -17.15 -1.58 -1.57
CA THR A 72 -16.39 -0.69 -2.44
C THR A 72 -16.69 0.74 -2.02
N VAL A 73 -15.66 1.47 -1.62
CA VAL A 73 -15.80 2.83 -1.09
C VAL A 73 -14.77 3.76 -1.73
N THR A 74 -15.11 5.03 -1.81
CA THR A 74 -14.15 6.06 -2.22
C THR A 74 -13.42 6.57 -0.98
N VAL A 75 -12.10 6.61 -1.05
CA VAL A 75 -11.24 7.14 0.00
C VAL A 75 -10.40 8.30 -0.54
N THR A 76 -10.14 9.27 0.32
CA THR A 76 -9.42 10.50 -0.07
C THR A 76 -8.30 10.81 0.93
N ALA A 77 -7.40 11.71 0.53
CA ALA A 77 -6.29 12.15 1.38
C ALA A 77 -6.78 12.56 2.77
N GLY A 78 -6.07 12.13 3.79
CA GLY A 78 -6.43 12.34 5.20
C GLY A 78 -7.17 11.18 5.84
N GLN A 79 -7.65 10.22 5.06
CA GLN A 79 -8.29 9.01 5.58
C GLN A 79 -7.29 7.88 5.73
N THR A 80 -7.53 7.01 6.71
CA THR A 80 -6.71 5.81 6.92
C THR A 80 -7.63 4.60 6.96
N ILE A 81 -7.24 3.54 6.25
CA ILE A 81 -7.93 2.26 6.26
C ILE A 81 -7.16 1.32 7.18
N LEU A 82 -7.88 0.60 8.04
CA LEU A 82 -7.32 -0.50 8.80
C LEU A 82 -7.93 -1.80 8.27
N ALA A 83 -7.11 -2.61 7.61
CA ALA A 83 -7.51 -3.90 7.08
C ALA A 83 -7.14 -5.00 8.08
N PRO A 84 -8.10 -5.78 8.59
CA PRO A 84 -7.79 -6.94 9.43
C PRO A 84 -7.03 -8.02 8.67
N PRO A 85 -6.35 -8.95 9.37
CA PRO A 85 -5.71 -10.09 8.72
C PRO A 85 -6.70 -10.87 7.85
N GLY A 86 -6.27 -11.28 6.65
CA GLY A 86 -7.05 -12.13 5.76
C GLY A 86 -8.19 -11.45 5.01
N VAL A 87 -8.44 -10.17 5.23
CA VAL A 87 -9.51 -9.45 4.52
C VAL A 87 -9.02 -9.01 3.14
N ARG A 88 -9.79 -9.34 2.11
CA ARG A 88 -9.54 -8.96 0.72
C ARG A 88 -9.58 -7.46 0.57
N HIS A 89 -8.57 -6.89 -0.08
CA HIS A 89 -8.56 -5.46 -0.36
C HIS A 89 -7.71 -5.14 -1.60
N GLY A 90 -7.99 -3.98 -2.17
CA GLY A 90 -7.26 -3.45 -3.32
C GLY A 90 -7.74 -2.04 -3.63
N PHE A 91 -7.12 -1.42 -4.62
CA PHE A 91 -7.45 -0.06 -5.05
C PHE A 91 -7.54 0.05 -6.56
N VAL A 92 -8.36 0.99 -7.00
CA VAL A 92 -8.36 1.48 -8.39
C VAL A 92 -8.33 3.00 -8.35
N ASN A 93 -7.41 3.60 -9.09
CA ASN A 93 -7.39 5.05 -9.25
C ASN A 93 -8.25 5.43 -10.47
N ARG A 94 -9.50 5.80 -10.21
CA ARG A 94 -10.44 6.24 -11.26
C ARG A 94 -10.44 7.75 -11.46
N SER A 95 -9.59 8.47 -10.72
CA SER A 95 -9.49 9.92 -10.83
C SER A 95 -8.55 10.32 -11.97
N SER A 96 -8.49 11.61 -12.26
CA SER A 96 -7.58 12.17 -13.27
C SER A 96 -6.22 12.57 -12.71
N GLY A 97 -6.03 12.48 -11.39
CA GLY A 97 -4.77 12.80 -10.71
C GLY A 97 -4.12 11.57 -10.12
N SER A 98 -2.86 11.70 -9.73
CA SER A 98 -2.14 10.63 -9.03
C SER A 98 -2.64 10.48 -7.59
N ALA A 99 -2.55 9.27 -7.05
CA ALA A 99 -2.84 8.98 -5.66
C ALA A 99 -1.62 8.36 -4.99
N ARG A 100 -1.54 8.51 -3.68
CA ARG A 100 -0.41 8.00 -2.90
C ARG A 100 -0.89 7.46 -1.57
N VAL A 101 -0.40 6.26 -1.24
CA VAL A 101 -0.79 5.51 -0.04
C VAL A 101 0.46 5.09 0.70
N MET A 102 0.46 5.26 2.03
CA MET A 102 1.49 4.67 2.87
C MET A 102 0.94 3.42 3.52
N ALA A 103 1.54 2.27 3.22
CA ALA A 103 1.16 0.97 3.74
C ALA A 103 2.07 0.58 4.90
N ILE A 104 1.48 0.22 6.04
CA ILE A 104 2.21 -0.07 7.28
C ILE A 104 1.79 -1.45 7.78
N PHE A 105 2.78 -2.33 8.02
CA PHE A 105 2.58 -3.71 8.46
C PHE A 105 3.34 -3.99 9.76
N PRO A 106 2.76 -4.77 10.69
CA PRO A 106 3.43 -5.20 11.92
C PRO A 106 4.31 -6.44 11.71
N THR A 107 5.11 -6.42 10.66
CA THR A 107 6.06 -7.47 10.31
C THR A 107 7.18 -6.87 9.47
N ALA A 108 8.39 -7.36 9.67
CA ALA A 108 9.55 -6.89 8.90
C ALA A 108 9.57 -7.46 7.47
N ARG A 109 8.78 -8.50 7.19
CA ARG A 109 8.70 -9.15 5.89
C ARG A 109 7.24 -9.38 5.52
N MET A 110 6.68 -8.42 4.84
CA MET A 110 5.30 -8.45 4.38
C MET A 110 5.11 -9.58 3.35
N GLU A 111 4.03 -10.34 3.52
CA GLU A 111 3.60 -11.37 2.57
C GLU A 111 2.27 -10.98 1.96
N ARG A 112 2.09 -11.27 0.69
CA ARG A 112 0.89 -10.93 -0.06
C ARG A 112 0.47 -12.11 -0.92
N THR A 113 -0.83 -12.45 -0.88
CA THR A 113 -1.43 -13.45 -1.74
C THR A 113 -2.50 -12.79 -2.61
N LEU A 114 -2.32 -12.84 -3.92
CA LEU A 114 -3.33 -12.32 -4.85
C LEU A 114 -4.56 -13.22 -4.83
N VAL A 115 -5.73 -12.61 -4.83
CA VAL A 115 -7.02 -13.28 -4.86
C VAL A 115 -7.95 -12.58 -5.85
N ASP A 116 -8.93 -13.29 -6.32
CA ASP A 116 -9.91 -12.74 -7.25
C ASP A 116 -11.06 -12.03 -6.53
#